data_6858e4becdde71e3f917e07a7ccd756b
#
_entry.id   6858e4becdde71e3f917e07a7ccd756b
#
_cell.length_a   1.000
_cell.length_b   1.000
_cell.length_c   1.000
_cell.angle_alpha   90.00
_cell.angle_beta   90.00
_cell.angle_gamma   90.00
#
_symmetry.space_group_name_H-M   'P 1'
#
loop_
_entity.id
_entity.type
_entity.pdbx_description
1 polymer ?
#
loop_
_entity_poly.entity_id
_entity_poly.type
_entity_poly.pdbx_seq_one_letter_code
_entity_poly.pdbx_strand_id
1 'polypeptide(L)'
;GTKNGNEEKIALSEIATISEENGLSSINHINQTRAITVSAAIDAEHNVGNVSKAVEKEIDKYELPEGYTIEIGGESDSMKQAFGDLILMIAMAIVFIYLIMVAQFQSLLSPFIVLFTIPLAFTGGFLALIITGFELNMISILGFLMLAGIVVNNGIVFVDYVNQLRLGGMKKKEALIEAGKARIRPILMTALTTILGLSTLAMGIGMGADMIQPMAIVTIGGLTYATVLTLFIVPIMYDILHRRELKPIIIEESI
;
A
#
# COMPACT_ATOMS: atom_id res chain seq x y z
N GLY A 1 -32.67 36.23 48.22
CA GLY A 1 -32.65 37.67 48.49
C GLY A 1 -32.66 37.93 49.98
N THR A 2 -31.91 38.90 50.45
CA THR A 2 -31.89 39.34 51.85
C THR A 2 -32.94 40.43 52.06
N LYS A 3 -33.96 40.14 52.83
CA LYS A 3 -34.86 41.15 53.34
C LYS A 3 -34.65 41.21 54.87
N ASN A 4 -34.24 42.36 55.38
CA ASN A 4 -34.00 42.64 56.81
C ASN A 4 -32.93 41.76 57.49
N GLY A 5 -31.86 41.36 56.81
CA GLY A 5 -30.76 40.60 57.41
C GLY A 5 -31.03 39.11 57.72
N ASN A 6 -32.22 38.60 57.44
CA ASN A 6 -32.53 37.16 57.52
C ASN A 6 -32.55 36.57 56.12
N GLU A 7 -31.84 35.48 55.94
CA GLU A 7 -31.92 34.65 54.73
C GLU A 7 -33.26 33.93 54.68
N GLU A 8 -34.23 34.49 53.98
CA GLU A 8 -35.46 33.78 53.65
C GLU A 8 -35.24 32.88 52.44
N LYS A 9 -35.31 31.59 52.60
CA LYS A 9 -35.26 30.63 51.49
C LYS A 9 -36.58 30.63 50.76
N ILE A 10 -36.63 31.29 49.62
CA ILE A 10 -37.79 31.32 48.70
C ILE A 10 -37.66 30.11 47.78
N ALA A 11 -38.70 29.29 47.68
CA ALA A 11 -38.69 28.16 46.73
C ALA A 11 -38.65 28.68 45.29
N LEU A 12 -37.89 28.02 44.42
CA LEU A 12 -37.76 28.42 43.01
C LEU A 12 -39.13 28.43 42.29
N SER A 13 -40.04 27.56 42.68
CA SER A 13 -41.41 27.48 42.19
C SER A 13 -42.28 28.71 42.49
N GLU A 14 -41.87 29.58 43.43
CA GLU A 14 -42.57 30.85 43.72
C GLU A 14 -42.12 32.00 42.80
N ILE A 15 -40.96 31.84 42.19
CA ILE A 15 -40.34 32.91 41.36
C ILE A 15 -40.37 32.54 39.87
N ALA A 16 -40.38 31.23 39.55
CA ALA A 16 -40.31 30.73 38.16
C ALA A 16 -41.20 29.49 37.99
N THR A 17 -41.78 29.35 36.82
CA THR A 17 -42.45 28.11 36.41
C THR A 17 -41.43 27.20 35.78
N ILE A 18 -41.27 25.99 36.32
CA ILE A 18 -40.34 24.96 35.82
C ILE A 18 -41.15 24.08 34.88
N SER A 19 -40.76 24.06 33.59
CA SER A 19 -41.28 23.14 32.57
C SER A 19 -40.17 22.27 32.04
N GLU A 20 -40.46 20.97 31.86
CA GLU A 20 -39.56 20.04 31.16
C GLU A 20 -39.87 20.14 29.66
N GLU A 21 -38.86 20.51 28.87
CA GLU A 21 -38.95 20.56 27.42
C GLU A 21 -37.79 19.73 26.82
N ASN A 22 -38.11 19.06 25.72
CA ASN A 22 -37.08 18.34 24.96
C ASN A 22 -36.22 19.37 24.19
N GLY A 23 -34.98 19.55 24.66
CA GLY A 23 -33.98 20.38 24.01
C GLY A 23 -32.85 19.57 23.40
N LEU A 24 -32.16 20.11 22.44
CA LEU A 24 -30.93 19.51 21.91
C LEU A 24 -29.85 19.63 22.98
N SER A 25 -29.23 18.49 23.32
CA SER A 25 -28.15 18.43 24.32
C SER A 25 -26.88 19.13 23.85
N SER A 26 -26.63 19.15 22.53
CA SER A 26 -25.53 19.85 21.90
C SER A 26 -25.93 20.33 20.49
N ILE A 27 -25.35 21.44 20.06
CA ILE A 27 -25.50 21.96 18.70
C ILE A 27 -24.11 21.98 18.09
N ASN A 28 -23.86 21.03 17.19
CA ASN A 28 -22.57 20.91 16.53
C ASN A 28 -22.56 21.75 15.25
N HIS A 29 -21.39 22.35 14.95
CA HIS A 29 -21.14 23.04 13.70
C HIS A 29 -19.91 22.43 13.02
N ILE A 30 -20.04 22.14 11.75
CA ILE A 30 -18.96 21.71 10.87
C ILE A 30 -18.82 22.78 9.79
N ASN A 31 -17.63 23.34 9.62
CA ASN A 31 -17.37 24.44 8.67
C ASN A 31 -18.34 25.61 8.81
N GLN A 32 -18.66 26.02 10.07
CA GLN A 32 -19.59 27.08 10.40
C GLN A 32 -21.08 26.81 10.07
N THR A 33 -21.39 25.64 9.56
CA THR A 33 -22.75 25.19 9.26
C THR A 33 -23.23 24.23 10.35
N ARG A 34 -24.48 24.43 10.79
CA ARG A 34 -25.07 23.53 11.79
C ARG A 34 -25.21 22.14 11.24
N ALA A 35 -24.68 21.13 11.95
CA ALA A 35 -24.67 19.75 11.50
C ALA A 35 -25.22 18.79 12.56
N ILE A 36 -25.90 17.76 12.11
CA ILE A 36 -26.29 16.60 12.91
C ILE A 36 -25.49 15.41 12.40
N THR A 37 -24.72 14.80 13.29
CA THR A 37 -23.93 13.60 12.96
C THR A 37 -24.72 12.36 13.36
N VAL A 38 -24.98 11.49 12.38
CA VAL A 38 -25.52 10.16 12.59
C VAL A 38 -24.37 9.16 12.44
N SER A 39 -24.07 8.43 13.50
CA SER A 39 -23.00 7.42 13.49
C SER A 39 -23.61 6.02 13.59
N ALA A 40 -23.05 5.09 12.82
CA ALA A 40 -23.38 3.69 12.84
C ALA A 40 -22.10 2.85 12.89
N ALA A 41 -22.10 1.79 13.65
CA ALA A 41 -21.03 0.78 13.64
C ALA A 41 -21.33 -0.27 12.58
N ILE A 42 -20.29 -0.73 11.89
CA ILE A 42 -20.38 -1.80 10.88
C ILE A 42 -19.90 -3.09 11.56
N ASP A 43 -20.60 -4.19 11.29
CA ASP A 43 -20.23 -5.51 11.77
C ASP A 43 -18.89 -5.96 11.14
N ALA A 44 -18.12 -6.75 11.90
CA ALA A 44 -16.80 -7.23 11.49
C ALA A 44 -16.83 -8.09 10.20
N GLU A 45 -18.01 -8.64 9.86
CA GLU A 45 -18.19 -9.43 8.62
C GLU A 45 -18.36 -8.59 7.35
N HIS A 46 -18.57 -7.27 7.50
CA HIS A 46 -18.84 -6.38 6.37
C HIS A 46 -17.72 -5.36 6.15
N ASN A 47 -17.39 -5.15 4.88
CA ASN A 47 -16.38 -4.16 4.50
C ASN A 47 -16.97 -2.74 4.52
N VAL A 48 -16.27 -1.83 5.23
CA VAL A 48 -16.66 -0.41 5.36
C VAL A 48 -16.89 0.23 3.99
N GLY A 49 -16.02 -0.03 3.02
CA GLY A 49 -16.12 0.56 1.69
C GLY A 49 -17.36 0.08 0.90
N ASN A 50 -17.75 -1.18 1.05
CA ASN A 50 -18.93 -1.73 0.40
C ASN A 50 -20.21 -1.20 1.04
N VAL A 51 -20.25 -1.13 2.37
CA VAL A 51 -21.39 -0.57 3.11
C VAL A 51 -21.53 0.92 2.82
N SER A 52 -20.44 1.69 2.82
CA SER A 52 -20.47 3.13 2.49
C SER A 52 -21.01 3.39 1.09
N LYS A 53 -20.60 2.60 0.08
CA LYS A 53 -21.15 2.71 -1.29
C LYS A 53 -22.64 2.37 -1.37
N ALA A 54 -23.09 1.38 -0.57
CA ALA A 54 -24.51 1.03 -0.53
C ALA A 54 -25.34 2.17 0.11
N VAL A 55 -24.82 2.76 1.19
CA VAL A 55 -25.45 3.91 1.86
C VAL A 55 -25.46 5.14 0.94
N GLU A 56 -24.34 5.45 0.28
CA GLU A 56 -24.23 6.54 -0.70
C GLU A 56 -25.29 6.42 -1.80
N LYS A 57 -25.47 5.19 -2.34
CA LYS A 57 -26.47 4.91 -3.37
C LYS A 57 -27.93 5.08 -2.88
N GLU A 58 -28.20 4.85 -1.60
CA GLU A 58 -29.52 5.09 -1.03
C GLU A 58 -29.72 6.58 -0.72
N ILE A 59 -28.69 7.30 -0.27
CA ILE A 59 -28.73 8.74 -0.03
C ILE A 59 -28.98 9.51 -1.34
N ASP A 60 -28.34 9.09 -2.45
CA ASP A 60 -28.52 9.72 -3.76
C ASP A 60 -29.97 9.65 -4.29
N LYS A 61 -30.78 8.72 -3.77
CA LYS A 61 -32.20 8.62 -4.11
C LYS A 61 -33.10 9.52 -3.28
N TYR A 62 -32.54 10.15 -2.24
CA TYR A 62 -33.33 10.97 -1.30
C TYR A 62 -33.38 12.41 -1.79
N GLU A 63 -34.58 12.92 -2.03
CA GLU A 63 -34.78 14.33 -2.34
C GLU A 63 -34.64 15.17 -1.05
N LEU A 64 -33.55 15.91 -0.95
CA LEU A 64 -33.27 16.76 0.18
C LEU A 64 -34.04 18.10 0.06
N PRO A 65 -34.56 18.63 1.16
CA PRO A 65 -35.07 20.00 1.19
C PRO A 65 -34.01 21.04 0.83
N GLU A 66 -34.40 22.18 0.26
CA GLU A 66 -33.46 23.24 -0.07
C GLU A 66 -32.65 23.69 1.15
N GLY A 67 -31.34 23.79 0.98
CA GLY A 67 -30.40 24.20 2.03
C GLY A 67 -29.86 23.09 2.92
N TYR A 68 -30.23 21.82 2.68
CA TYR A 68 -29.68 20.68 3.38
C TYR A 68 -28.72 19.90 2.48
N THR A 69 -27.61 19.45 3.06
CA THR A 69 -26.63 18.56 2.42
C THR A 69 -26.37 17.35 3.32
N ILE A 70 -26.20 16.18 2.74
CA ILE A 70 -25.76 14.99 3.46
C ILE A 70 -24.35 14.67 2.96
N GLU A 71 -23.42 14.58 3.90
CA GLU A 71 -22.05 14.18 3.63
C GLU A 71 -21.75 12.89 4.39
N ILE A 72 -21.20 11.91 3.68
CA ILE A 72 -20.70 10.69 4.31
C ILE A 72 -19.27 10.97 4.72
N GLY A 73 -19.05 11.13 6.01
CA GLY A 73 -17.76 11.41 6.60
C GLY A 73 -17.22 10.25 7.44
N GLY A 74 -16.19 10.55 8.22
CA GLY A 74 -15.61 9.62 9.18
C GLY A 74 -14.61 8.67 8.57
N GLU A 75 -14.70 7.37 8.92
CA GLU A 75 -13.72 6.36 8.53
C GLU A 75 -13.64 6.18 7.00
N SER A 76 -14.78 6.28 6.29
CA SER A 76 -14.83 6.15 4.83
C SER A 76 -14.00 7.20 4.10
N ASP A 77 -14.08 8.47 4.51
CA ASP A 77 -13.32 9.55 3.89
C ASP A 77 -11.83 9.47 4.24
N SER A 78 -11.53 9.15 5.50
CA SER A 78 -10.16 8.91 5.94
C SER A 78 -9.53 7.76 5.17
N MET A 79 -10.29 6.69 4.92
CA MET A 79 -9.85 5.57 4.08
C MET A 79 -9.60 6.02 2.63
N LYS A 80 -10.53 6.73 1.99
CA LYS A 80 -10.36 7.22 0.60
C LYS A 80 -9.10 8.07 0.46
N GLN A 81 -8.86 9.00 1.40
CA GLN A 81 -7.66 9.84 1.41
C GLN A 81 -6.39 8.99 1.59
N ALA A 82 -6.37 8.11 2.58
CA ALA A 82 -5.22 7.24 2.84
C ALA A 82 -4.92 6.30 1.67
N PHE A 83 -5.93 5.76 0.96
CA PHE A 83 -5.72 4.99 -0.27
C PHE A 83 -5.06 5.84 -1.36
N GLY A 84 -5.53 7.08 -1.55
CA GLY A 84 -4.92 8.02 -2.51
C GLY A 84 -3.46 8.31 -2.18
N ASP A 85 -3.16 8.60 -0.93
CA ASP A 85 -1.81 8.87 -0.44
C ASP A 85 -0.88 7.65 -0.60
N LEU A 86 -1.37 6.44 -0.28
CA LEU A 86 -0.60 5.21 -0.46
C LEU A 86 -0.28 4.92 -1.92
N ILE A 87 -1.23 5.12 -2.84
CA ILE A 87 -0.99 4.97 -4.28
C ILE A 87 0.05 5.99 -4.76
N LEU A 88 -0.03 7.24 -4.30
CA LEU A 88 0.96 8.26 -4.60
C LEU A 88 2.34 7.87 -4.06
N MET A 89 2.42 7.36 -2.83
CA MET A 89 3.68 6.86 -2.24
C MET A 89 4.28 5.71 -3.05
N ILE A 90 3.48 4.76 -3.53
CA ILE A 90 3.94 3.67 -4.42
C ILE A 90 4.49 4.24 -5.72
N ALA A 91 3.78 5.18 -6.34
CA ALA A 91 4.23 5.82 -7.58
C ALA A 91 5.56 6.57 -7.38
N MET A 92 5.67 7.35 -6.30
CA MET A 92 6.91 8.03 -5.95
C MET A 92 8.05 7.06 -5.65
N ALA A 93 7.79 5.97 -4.91
CA ALA A 93 8.79 4.95 -4.65
C ALA A 93 9.33 4.33 -5.95
N ILE A 94 8.46 4.01 -6.90
CA ILE A 94 8.86 3.48 -8.21
C ILE A 94 9.73 4.50 -8.96
N VAL A 95 9.37 5.79 -8.95
CA VAL A 95 10.18 6.85 -9.57
C VAL A 95 11.55 6.96 -8.91
N PHE A 96 11.63 6.96 -7.58
CA PHE A 96 12.92 7.02 -6.87
C PHE A 96 13.77 5.78 -7.14
N ILE A 97 13.18 4.59 -7.12
CA ILE A 97 13.87 3.34 -7.47
C ILE A 97 14.44 3.46 -8.90
N TYR A 98 13.65 3.96 -9.87
CA TYR A 98 14.11 4.17 -11.23
C TYR A 98 15.29 5.12 -11.30
N LEU A 99 15.20 6.29 -10.64
CA LEU A 99 16.26 7.29 -10.64
C LEU A 99 17.57 6.76 -10.04
N ILE A 100 17.48 6.06 -8.92
CA ILE A 100 18.63 5.43 -8.27
C ILE A 100 19.27 4.40 -9.21
N MET A 101 18.45 3.56 -9.85
CA MET A 101 18.95 2.57 -10.79
C MET A 101 19.57 3.20 -12.04
N VAL A 102 19.01 4.30 -12.57
CA VAL A 102 19.61 5.04 -13.69
C VAL A 102 20.98 5.57 -13.31
N ALA A 103 21.11 6.13 -12.11
CA ALA A 103 22.40 6.61 -11.61
C ALA A 103 23.42 5.46 -11.44
N GLN A 104 22.99 4.31 -10.95
CA GLN A 104 23.84 3.14 -10.71
C GLN A 104 24.30 2.46 -12.01
N PHE A 105 23.36 2.23 -12.94
CA PHE A 105 23.66 1.52 -14.19
C PHE A 105 24.17 2.43 -15.32
N GLN A 106 24.10 3.74 -15.15
CA GLN A 106 24.42 4.73 -16.20
C GLN A 106 23.73 4.41 -17.54
N SER A 107 22.54 3.85 -17.47
CA SER A 107 21.72 3.38 -18.58
C SER A 107 20.25 3.57 -18.25
N LEU A 108 19.45 3.97 -19.23
CA LEU A 108 17.99 4.08 -19.08
C LEU A 108 17.29 2.74 -19.32
N LEU A 109 17.91 1.83 -20.07
CA LEU A 109 17.29 0.55 -20.44
C LEU A 109 17.38 -0.51 -19.34
N SER A 110 18.51 -0.60 -18.65
CA SER A 110 18.68 -1.59 -17.58
C SER A 110 17.68 -1.42 -16.44
N PRO A 111 17.44 -0.19 -15.91
CA PRO A 111 16.39 0.07 -14.94
C PRO A 111 14.99 -0.31 -15.41
N PHE A 112 14.68 -0.01 -16.67
CA PHE A 112 13.36 -0.32 -17.23
C PHE A 112 13.07 -1.84 -17.24
N ILE A 113 14.08 -2.66 -17.56
CA ILE A 113 13.95 -4.13 -17.52
C ILE A 113 13.63 -4.60 -16.10
N VAL A 114 14.33 -4.04 -15.11
CA VAL A 114 14.13 -4.41 -13.70
C VAL A 114 12.76 -3.94 -13.21
N LEU A 115 12.33 -2.72 -13.54
CA LEU A 115 11.00 -2.21 -13.16
C LEU A 115 9.85 -3.05 -13.70
N PHE A 116 10.04 -3.72 -14.82
CA PHE A 116 9.02 -4.60 -15.39
C PHE A 116 8.66 -5.78 -14.46
N THR A 117 9.52 -6.07 -13.48
CA THR A 117 9.23 -7.10 -12.47
C THR A 117 8.18 -6.66 -11.44
N ILE A 118 7.97 -5.34 -11.23
CA ILE A 118 7.00 -4.81 -10.26
C ILE A 118 5.55 -5.19 -10.64
N PRO A 119 5.07 -4.92 -11.86
CA PRO A 119 3.73 -5.37 -12.26
C PRO A 119 3.52 -6.88 -12.10
N LEU A 120 4.56 -7.67 -12.40
CA LEU A 120 4.50 -9.12 -12.21
C LEU A 120 4.38 -9.50 -10.73
N ALA A 121 5.11 -8.83 -9.86
CA ALA A 121 5.00 -9.04 -8.43
C ALA A 121 3.60 -8.67 -7.91
N PHE A 122 3.05 -7.58 -8.41
CA PHE A 122 1.71 -7.15 -8.02
C PHE A 122 0.63 -8.17 -8.43
N THR A 123 0.74 -8.77 -9.62
CA THR A 123 -0.18 -9.85 -10.00
C THR A 123 -0.12 -11.03 -9.03
N GLY A 124 1.08 -11.40 -8.56
CA GLY A 124 1.26 -12.44 -7.54
C GLY A 124 0.63 -12.06 -6.19
N GLY A 125 0.76 -10.79 -5.77
CA GLY A 125 0.13 -10.27 -4.56
C GLY A 125 -1.40 -10.30 -4.63
N PHE A 126 -1.98 -9.87 -5.76
CA PHE A 126 -3.43 -9.94 -5.98
C PHE A 126 -3.94 -11.39 -6.01
N LEU A 127 -3.20 -12.30 -6.66
CA LEU A 127 -3.55 -13.72 -6.65
C LEU A 127 -3.56 -14.30 -5.24
N ALA A 128 -2.58 -13.93 -4.41
CA ALA A 128 -2.54 -14.37 -3.02
C ALA A 128 -3.74 -13.88 -2.21
N LEU A 129 -4.17 -12.62 -2.37
CA LEU A 129 -5.37 -12.11 -1.72
C LEU A 129 -6.62 -12.88 -2.15
N ILE A 130 -6.78 -13.16 -3.45
CA ILE A 130 -7.92 -13.91 -3.99
C ILE A 130 -7.95 -15.34 -3.43
N ILE A 131 -6.79 -16.03 -3.38
CA ILE A 131 -6.70 -17.42 -2.89
C ILE A 131 -7.00 -17.50 -1.40
N THR A 132 -6.56 -16.51 -0.62
CA THR A 132 -6.74 -16.49 0.84
C THR A 132 -8.07 -15.87 1.27
N GLY A 133 -8.80 -15.22 0.35
CA GLY A 133 -10.07 -14.56 0.64
C GLY A 133 -9.95 -13.22 1.36
N PHE A 134 -8.73 -12.68 1.47
CA PHE A 134 -8.53 -11.35 2.06
C PHE A 134 -8.90 -10.25 1.07
N GLU A 135 -9.56 -9.23 1.59
CA GLU A 135 -9.90 -8.05 0.81
C GLU A 135 -8.72 -7.07 0.70
N LEU A 136 -8.77 -6.25 -0.37
CA LEU A 136 -7.82 -5.16 -0.54
C LEU A 136 -8.10 -4.07 0.50
N ASN A 137 -7.20 -3.88 1.44
CA ASN A 137 -7.26 -2.87 2.49
C ASN A 137 -5.96 -2.05 2.55
N MET A 138 -5.89 -1.04 3.42
CA MET A 138 -4.70 -0.19 3.56
C MET A 138 -3.44 -1.00 3.89
N ILE A 139 -3.57 -2.02 4.74
CA ILE A 139 -2.45 -2.84 5.17
C ILE A 139 -1.94 -3.72 4.02
N SER A 140 -2.83 -4.25 3.18
CA SER A 140 -2.42 -4.98 1.98
C SER A 140 -1.70 -4.08 0.96
N ILE A 141 -2.11 -2.81 0.83
CA ILE A 141 -1.41 -1.83 -0.04
C ILE A 141 0.01 -1.54 0.48
N LEU A 142 0.21 -1.44 1.79
CA LEU A 142 1.55 -1.38 2.37
C LEU A 142 2.37 -2.62 2.01
N GLY A 143 1.73 -3.79 1.92
CA GLY A 143 2.36 -5.01 1.40
C GLY A 143 2.85 -4.87 -0.03
N PHE A 144 2.07 -4.24 -0.92
CA PHE A 144 2.50 -3.94 -2.29
C PHE A 144 3.65 -2.95 -2.35
N LEU A 145 3.66 -1.93 -1.50
CA LEU A 145 4.77 -0.98 -1.39
C LEU A 145 6.07 -1.69 -0.97
N MET A 146 6.00 -2.52 0.06
CA MET A 146 7.13 -3.32 0.54
C MET A 146 7.61 -4.30 -0.53
N LEU A 147 6.67 -4.98 -1.22
CA LEU A 147 6.94 -5.93 -2.28
C LEU A 147 7.71 -5.30 -3.44
N ALA A 148 7.36 -4.08 -3.85
CA ALA A 148 8.05 -3.35 -4.91
C ALA A 148 9.55 -3.19 -4.60
N GLY A 149 9.89 -2.82 -3.36
CA GLY A 149 11.29 -2.69 -2.94
C GLY A 149 12.06 -4.01 -2.91
N ILE A 150 11.43 -5.09 -2.44
CA ILE A 150 12.08 -6.40 -2.31
C ILE A 150 12.34 -7.03 -3.69
N VAL A 151 11.36 -6.99 -4.59
CA VAL A 151 11.45 -7.66 -5.89
C VAL A 151 12.46 -7.00 -6.81
N VAL A 152 12.52 -5.67 -6.80
CA VAL A 152 13.47 -4.91 -7.60
C VAL A 152 14.92 -5.27 -7.24
N ASN A 153 15.22 -5.49 -5.97
CA ASN A 153 16.56 -5.86 -5.53
C ASN A 153 17.08 -7.13 -6.23
N ASN A 154 16.24 -8.14 -6.39
CA ASN A 154 16.62 -9.38 -7.08
C ASN A 154 16.93 -9.14 -8.57
N GLY A 155 16.16 -8.28 -9.23
CA GLY A 155 16.39 -7.89 -10.63
C GLY A 155 17.68 -7.08 -10.81
N ILE A 156 17.95 -6.14 -9.89
CA ILE A 156 19.17 -5.31 -9.92
C ILE A 156 20.41 -6.20 -9.90
N VAL A 157 20.49 -7.10 -8.91
CA VAL A 157 21.67 -7.98 -8.73
C VAL A 157 21.92 -8.88 -9.95
N PHE A 158 20.84 -9.33 -10.60
CA PHE A 158 20.96 -10.12 -11.82
C PHE A 158 21.49 -9.30 -13.00
N VAL A 159 20.86 -8.16 -13.29
CA VAL A 159 21.22 -7.29 -14.43
C VAL A 159 22.61 -6.71 -14.25
N ASP A 160 22.98 -6.32 -13.04
CA ASP A 160 24.33 -5.82 -12.72
C ASP A 160 25.40 -6.87 -13.04
N TYR A 161 25.20 -8.09 -12.62
CA TYR A 161 26.13 -9.16 -12.88
C TYR A 161 26.26 -9.51 -14.37
N VAL A 162 25.15 -9.49 -15.13
CA VAL A 162 25.19 -9.63 -16.58
C VAL A 162 26.01 -8.50 -17.22
N ASN A 163 25.83 -7.27 -16.79
CA ASN A 163 26.57 -6.12 -17.29
C ASN A 163 28.08 -6.24 -16.98
N GLN A 164 28.45 -6.67 -15.78
CA GLN A 164 29.86 -6.92 -15.41
C GLN A 164 30.51 -7.98 -16.31
N LEU A 165 29.85 -9.10 -16.54
CA LEU A 165 30.37 -10.16 -17.44
C LEU A 165 30.53 -9.67 -18.88
N ARG A 166 29.61 -8.85 -19.37
CA ARG A 166 29.66 -8.25 -20.70
C ARG A 166 30.77 -7.21 -20.83
N LEU A 167 31.01 -6.39 -19.82
CA LEU A 167 32.12 -5.44 -19.77
C LEU A 167 33.47 -6.17 -19.71
N GLY A 168 33.52 -7.37 -19.10
CA GLY A 168 34.67 -8.27 -19.14
C GLY A 168 34.90 -8.99 -20.50
N GLY A 169 34.12 -8.64 -21.53
CA GLY A 169 34.29 -9.18 -22.89
C GLY A 169 33.47 -10.43 -23.21
N MET A 170 32.64 -10.90 -22.29
CA MET A 170 31.79 -12.08 -22.53
C MET A 170 30.64 -11.76 -23.48
N LYS A 171 30.33 -12.66 -24.42
CA LYS A 171 29.18 -12.49 -25.32
C LYS A 171 27.87 -12.49 -24.55
N LYS A 172 26.89 -11.70 -25.02
CA LYS A 172 25.59 -11.47 -24.34
C LYS A 172 24.90 -12.77 -23.89
N LYS A 173 24.79 -13.77 -24.78
CA LYS A 173 24.12 -15.04 -24.45
C LYS A 173 24.87 -15.85 -23.38
N GLU A 174 26.20 -15.88 -23.47
CA GLU A 174 27.04 -16.56 -22.50
C GLU A 174 26.97 -15.88 -21.13
N ALA A 175 27.01 -14.53 -21.12
CA ALA A 175 26.86 -13.73 -19.91
C ALA A 175 25.51 -13.95 -19.22
N LEU A 176 24.41 -14.05 -19.97
CA LEU A 176 23.07 -14.34 -19.42
C LEU A 176 23.00 -15.75 -18.79
N ILE A 177 23.57 -16.76 -19.45
CA ILE A 177 23.60 -18.13 -18.93
C ILE A 177 24.45 -18.21 -17.66
N GLU A 178 25.62 -17.59 -17.67
CA GLU A 178 26.52 -17.60 -16.53
C GLU A 178 25.96 -16.83 -15.34
N ALA A 179 25.35 -15.66 -15.60
CA ALA A 179 24.66 -14.90 -14.58
C ALA A 179 23.48 -15.68 -13.98
N GLY A 180 22.71 -16.38 -14.82
CA GLY A 180 21.64 -17.25 -14.35
C GLY A 180 22.16 -18.32 -13.40
N LYS A 181 23.20 -19.06 -13.79
CA LYS A 181 23.81 -20.12 -12.95
C LYS A 181 24.34 -19.57 -11.61
N ALA A 182 25.02 -18.43 -11.66
CA ALA A 182 25.63 -17.83 -10.48
C ALA A 182 24.61 -17.21 -9.51
N ARG A 183 23.51 -16.63 -10.02
CA ARG A 183 22.56 -15.83 -9.22
C ARG A 183 21.30 -16.57 -8.80
N ILE A 184 20.94 -17.70 -9.42
CA ILE A 184 19.75 -18.49 -9.01
C ILE A 184 19.78 -18.82 -7.51
N ARG A 185 20.90 -19.35 -7.00
CA ARG A 185 20.99 -19.75 -5.59
C ARG A 185 20.81 -18.56 -4.62
N PRO A 186 21.56 -17.45 -4.75
CA PRO A 186 21.35 -16.28 -3.90
C PRO A 186 19.92 -15.73 -3.95
N ILE A 187 19.32 -15.61 -5.13
CA ILE A 187 17.96 -15.10 -5.31
C ILE A 187 16.94 -16.01 -4.62
N LEU A 188 17.05 -17.32 -4.79
CA LEU A 188 16.16 -18.28 -4.11
C LEU A 188 16.35 -18.26 -2.60
N MET A 189 17.59 -18.14 -2.10
CA MET A 189 17.86 -18.08 -0.67
C MET A 189 17.22 -16.82 -0.03
N THR A 190 17.41 -15.66 -0.64
CA THR A 190 16.81 -14.41 -0.13
C THR A 190 15.28 -14.47 -0.17
N ALA A 191 14.69 -14.96 -1.26
CA ALA A 191 13.24 -15.12 -1.37
C ALA A 191 12.69 -16.08 -0.30
N LEU A 192 13.28 -17.27 -0.16
CA LEU A 192 12.85 -18.26 0.83
C LEU A 192 13.00 -17.74 2.26
N THR A 193 14.12 -17.09 2.58
CA THR A 193 14.32 -16.50 3.92
C THR A 193 13.28 -15.45 4.24
N THR A 194 12.96 -14.57 3.27
CA THR A 194 11.94 -13.55 3.44
C THR A 194 10.55 -14.18 3.58
N ILE A 195 10.21 -15.16 2.76
CA ILE A 195 8.92 -15.89 2.82
C ILE A 195 8.76 -16.57 4.19
N LEU A 196 9.78 -17.28 4.65
CA LEU A 196 9.76 -17.96 5.95
C LEU A 196 9.67 -16.94 7.11
N GLY A 197 10.38 -15.82 7.02
CA GLY A 197 10.27 -14.75 8.01
C GLY A 197 8.88 -14.14 8.09
N LEU A 198 8.23 -13.91 6.94
CA LEU A 198 6.88 -13.36 6.87
C LEU A 198 5.78 -14.40 7.13
N SER A 199 6.08 -15.71 7.05
CA SER A 199 5.08 -16.77 7.28
C SER A 199 4.49 -16.71 8.68
N THR A 200 5.27 -16.31 9.69
CA THR A 200 4.79 -16.14 11.06
C THR A 200 3.72 -15.04 11.16
N LEU A 201 3.86 -13.95 10.40
CA LEU A 201 2.88 -12.88 10.33
C LEU A 201 1.66 -13.31 9.49
N ALA A 202 1.87 -14.06 8.41
CA ALA A 202 0.80 -14.58 7.57
C ALA A 202 -0.10 -15.59 8.29
N MET A 203 0.40 -16.26 9.33
CA MET A 203 -0.40 -17.18 10.17
C MET A 203 -1.36 -16.45 11.12
N GLY A 204 -1.23 -15.14 11.31
CA GLY A 204 -2.11 -14.36 12.15
C GLY A 204 -2.02 -14.73 13.64
N ILE A 205 -0.88 -15.29 14.11
CA ILE A 205 -0.73 -15.77 15.48
C ILE A 205 -0.23 -14.64 16.37
N GLY A 206 -1.04 -14.23 17.33
CA GLY A 206 -0.69 -13.21 18.32
C GLY A 206 -1.66 -12.04 18.32
N MET A 207 -1.63 -11.25 19.41
CA MET A 207 -2.52 -10.11 19.57
C MET A 207 -2.20 -9.03 18.53
N GLY A 208 -3.16 -8.69 17.66
CA GLY A 208 -2.99 -7.71 16.58
C GLY A 208 -2.28 -8.24 15.32
N ALA A 209 -1.89 -9.52 15.28
CA ALA A 209 -1.30 -10.12 14.08
C ALA A 209 -2.29 -10.18 12.91
N ASP A 210 -3.58 -10.32 13.21
CA ASP A 210 -4.67 -10.34 12.22
C ASP A 210 -4.69 -9.07 11.35
N MET A 211 -4.35 -7.91 11.94
CA MET A 211 -4.30 -6.65 11.21
C MET A 211 -3.18 -6.62 10.16
N ILE A 212 -2.04 -7.26 10.44
CA ILE A 212 -0.84 -7.23 9.58
C ILE A 212 -0.83 -8.41 8.60
N GLN A 213 -1.66 -9.41 8.83
CA GLN A 213 -1.75 -10.62 8.03
C GLN A 213 -1.90 -10.36 6.52
N PRO A 214 -2.79 -9.45 6.04
CA PRO A 214 -2.94 -9.18 4.61
C PRO A 214 -1.65 -8.65 3.95
N MET A 215 -0.86 -7.84 4.67
CA MET A 215 0.44 -7.35 4.19
C MET A 215 1.43 -8.50 3.96
N ALA A 216 1.51 -9.41 4.91
CA ALA A 216 2.39 -10.57 4.81
C ALA A 216 1.98 -11.50 3.65
N ILE A 217 0.69 -11.75 3.48
CA ILE A 217 0.13 -12.58 2.40
C ILE A 217 0.45 -11.99 1.03
N VAL A 218 0.19 -10.69 0.83
CA VAL A 218 0.53 -9.99 -0.41
C VAL A 218 2.02 -10.10 -0.72
N THR A 219 2.86 -9.89 0.30
CA THR A 219 4.31 -9.91 0.11
C THR A 219 4.83 -11.32 -0.20
N ILE A 220 4.35 -12.35 0.50
CA ILE A 220 4.71 -13.74 0.25
C ILE A 220 4.27 -14.19 -1.15
N GLY A 221 3.00 -13.95 -1.51
CA GLY A 221 2.47 -14.35 -2.80
C GLY A 221 3.15 -13.62 -3.95
N GLY A 222 3.30 -12.30 -3.81
CA GLY A 222 3.97 -11.47 -4.79
C GLY A 222 5.45 -11.86 -4.96
N LEU A 223 6.17 -12.07 -3.86
CA LEU A 223 7.58 -12.48 -3.90
C LEU A 223 7.75 -13.87 -4.51
N THR A 224 6.90 -14.83 -4.16
CA THR A 224 6.94 -16.18 -4.72
C THR A 224 6.74 -16.14 -6.24
N TYR A 225 5.68 -15.49 -6.68
CA TYR A 225 5.33 -15.36 -8.10
C TYR A 225 6.41 -14.57 -8.87
N ALA A 226 6.83 -13.44 -8.34
CA ALA A 226 7.85 -12.60 -8.95
C ALA A 226 9.20 -13.33 -9.03
N THR A 227 9.62 -14.05 -8.01
CA THR A 227 10.91 -14.75 -8.02
C THR A 227 10.98 -15.77 -9.16
N VAL A 228 9.92 -16.57 -9.33
CA VAL A 228 9.84 -17.53 -10.44
C VAL A 228 9.87 -16.82 -11.79
N LEU A 229 9.02 -15.80 -11.98
CA LEU A 229 8.94 -15.11 -13.27
C LEU A 229 10.16 -14.25 -13.57
N THR A 230 10.77 -13.63 -12.59
CA THR A 230 11.97 -12.80 -12.78
C THR A 230 13.13 -13.61 -13.33
N LEU A 231 13.29 -14.85 -12.90
CA LEU A 231 14.34 -15.74 -13.41
C LEU A 231 14.21 -16.04 -14.90
N PHE A 232 13.01 -15.96 -15.47
CA PHE A 232 12.76 -16.16 -16.89
C PHE A 232 12.61 -14.85 -17.65
N ILE A 233 11.83 -13.92 -17.13
CA ILE A 233 11.44 -12.70 -17.83
C ILE A 233 12.60 -11.71 -17.92
N VAL A 234 13.37 -11.52 -16.86
CA VAL A 234 14.48 -10.56 -16.87
C VAL A 234 15.55 -10.93 -17.89
N PRO A 235 16.04 -12.20 -18.00
CA PRO A 235 16.96 -12.59 -19.06
C PRO A 235 16.39 -12.38 -20.47
N ILE A 236 15.11 -12.71 -20.69
CA ILE A 236 14.44 -12.54 -21.98
C ILE A 236 14.33 -11.06 -22.34
N MET A 237 13.85 -10.23 -21.41
CA MET A 237 13.75 -8.79 -21.63
C MET A 237 15.11 -8.14 -21.88
N TYR A 238 16.13 -8.60 -21.15
CA TYR A 238 17.51 -8.14 -21.36
C TYR A 238 18.01 -8.52 -22.76
N ASP A 239 17.75 -9.72 -23.23
CA ASP A 239 18.16 -10.15 -24.58
C ASP A 239 17.46 -9.38 -25.69
N ILE A 240 16.17 -9.07 -25.53
CA ILE A 240 15.39 -8.31 -26.50
C ILE A 240 15.79 -6.83 -26.55
N LEU A 241 15.95 -6.19 -25.39
CA LEU A 241 16.16 -4.74 -25.29
C LEU A 241 17.63 -4.34 -25.50
N HIS A 242 18.60 -5.14 -25.04
CA HIS A 242 20.02 -4.87 -25.23
C HIS A 242 20.54 -5.44 -26.54
N ARG A 243 20.18 -4.79 -27.65
CA ARG A 243 20.65 -5.18 -29.00
C ARG A 243 22.06 -4.71 -29.31
N ARG A 244 22.58 -3.67 -28.63
CA ARG A 244 23.93 -3.13 -28.85
C ARG A 244 24.96 -3.92 -28.03
N GLU A 245 26.10 -4.19 -28.66
CA GLU A 245 27.25 -4.73 -27.94
C GLU A 245 27.86 -3.64 -27.04
N LEU A 246 28.14 -4.00 -25.79
CA LEU A 246 28.88 -3.13 -24.89
C LEU A 246 30.37 -3.20 -25.31
N LYS A 247 31.02 -2.05 -25.38
CA LYS A 247 32.47 -2.02 -25.64
C LYS A 247 33.19 -2.58 -24.41
N PRO A 248 34.04 -3.60 -24.57
CA PRO A 248 34.81 -4.13 -23.45
C PRO A 248 35.75 -3.04 -22.91
N ILE A 249 35.82 -2.93 -21.61
CA ILE A 249 36.83 -2.08 -20.95
C ILE A 249 38.12 -2.89 -20.95
N ILE A 250 39.04 -2.53 -21.82
CA ILE A 250 40.42 -3.06 -21.81
C ILE A 250 41.10 -2.33 -20.65
N ILE A 251 41.25 -2.98 -19.51
CA ILE A 251 42.15 -2.53 -18.46
C ILE A 251 43.55 -2.83 -19.00
N GLU A 252 44.26 -1.80 -19.53
CA GLU A 252 45.69 -1.90 -19.71
C GLU A 252 46.29 -2.09 -18.31
N GLU A 253 46.73 -3.31 -18.01
CA GLU A 253 47.62 -3.53 -16.89
C GLU A 253 48.88 -2.69 -17.15
N SER A 254 48.95 -1.54 -16.51
CA SER A 254 50.21 -0.78 -16.41
C SER A 254 51.15 -1.61 -15.56
N ILE A 255 52.09 -2.28 -16.22
CA ILE A 255 53.30 -2.88 -15.67
C ILE A 255 54.12 -1.85 -14.95
#